data_b62c38733607416cfc456675efedd997
#
_entry.id   b62c38733607416cfc456675efedd997
#
_cell.length_a   1.000
_cell.length_b   1.000
_cell.length_c   1.000
_cell.angle_alpha   90.00
_cell.angle_beta   90.00
_cell.angle_gamma   90.00
#
_symmetry.space_group_name_H-M   'P 1'
#
loop_
_entity.id
_entity.type
_entity.pdbx_description
1 polymer ?
#
loop_
_entity_poly.entity_id
_entity_poly.type
_entity_poly.pdbx_seq_one_letter_code
_entity_poly.pdbx_strand_id
1 'polypeptide(L)'
;LNLTVVPFILTDTTIKACQYNGKGFFDLTAANVTTYSPVVKKFYPTLADLNAATNEITTPANYLSAAGIVYVKVTTNEGCTGNAKITLAYLPTPVVTEATISECYLENNETKAAFNLSLANVSTESPITKKYYPTFVDASNGTNEILNPLAYVSGNASVYIRVYNSNGCYAIAKANLVVIPPKRSTVLVDKIICIDGRTNLDAGPGYQSYLWNTGATTQVLSGVPVGDYWVILKDNGCSVKQFVSVKKAVDPVISEIEISNNTATVKVTGGKAPYKYAVDSPTNWQDSNVFTGLSRGQHIFYVKDAYNCTPIFVEVTVPNLLNA
;
A
#
# COMPACT_ATOMS: atom_id res chain seq x y z
N LEU A 1 71.37 -46.74 -14.54
CA LEU A 1 70.13 -46.34 -13.92
C LEU A 1 69.98 -44.82 -14.07
N ASN A 2 69.11 -44.33 -14.97
CA ASN A 2 68.81 -42.91 -15.04
C ASN A 2 67.82 -42.59 -13.88
N LEU A 3 68.27 -41.97 -12.81
CA LEU A 3 67.47 -41.49 -11.75
C LEU A 3 66.85 -40.13 -12.20
N THR A 4 65.58 -40.11 -12.60
CA THR A 4 64.89 -38.90 -12.89
C THR A 4 64.37 -38.36 -11.56
N VAL A 5 65.00 -37.29 -11.05
CA VAL A 5 64.51 -36.56 -9.86
C VAL A 5 63.34 -35.67 -10.31
N VAL A 6 62.13 -36.04 -9.95
CA VAL A 6 60.98 -35.15 -10.14
C VAL A 6 61.02 -34.14 -9.00
N PRO A 7 61.15 -32.82 -9.28
CA PRO A 7 61.22 -31.82 -8.25
C PRO A 7 59.86 -31.71 -7.55
N PHE A 8 59.84 -31.81 -6.19
CA PHE A 8 58.67 -31.53 -5.35
C PHE A 8 58.63 -30.03 -5.11
N ILE A 9 57.78 -29.33 -5.93
CA ILE A 9 57.61 -27.88 -5.86
C ILE A 9 56.32 -27.56 -5.16
N LEU A 10 56.40 -26.60 -4.20
CA LEU A 10 55.26 -26.03 -3.51
C LEU A 10 55.15 -24.55 -3.87
N THR A 11 53.93 -24.11 -4.09
CA THR A 11 53.59 -22.71 -4.40
C THR A 11 52.54 -22.17 -3.40
N ASP A 12 52.78 -20.95 -2.97
CA ASP A 12 51.77 -20.22 -2.20
C ASP A 12 50.53 -20.02 -3.05
N THR A 13 49.33 -20.04 -2.40
CA THR A 13 48.07 -19.88 -3.11
C THR A 13 47.13 -19.00 -2.33
N THR A 14 46.04 -18.59 -2.98
CA THR A 14 44.98 -17.79 -2.36
C THR A 14 43.64 -18.51 -2.49
N ILE A 15 42.92 -18.64 -1.39
CA ILE A 15 41.53 -19.11 -1.34
C ILE A 15 40.65 -17.94 -1.02
N LYS A 16 39.51 -17.85 -1.72
CA LYS A 16 38.52 -16.79 -1.52
C LYS A 16 37.21 -17.37 -1.04
N ALA A 17 36.54 -16.66 -0.12
CA ALA A 17 35.22 -16.98 0.40
C ALA A 17 34.36 -15.72 0.56
N CYS A 18 33.04 -15.89 0.62
CA CYS A 18 32.16 -14.79 0.98
C CYS A 18 32.36 -14.41 2.45
N GLN A 19 32.34 -13.11 2.72
CA GLN A 19 32.40 -12.60 4.07
C GLN A 19 31.01 -12.65 4.71
N TYR A 20 30.96 -13.11 5.96
CA TYR A 20 29.81 -13.02 6.86
C TYR A 20 30.27 -12.61 8.26
N ASN A 21 29.82 -11.47 8.75
CA ASN A 21 30.21 -10.91 10.08
C ASN A 21 31.73 -10.88 10.31
N GLY A 22 32.50 -10.43 9.31
CA GLY A 22 33.96 -10.30 9.43
C GLY A 22 34.74 -11.62 9.27
N LYS A 23 34.05 -12.74 8.99
CA LYS A 23 34.67 -14.06 8.77
C LYS A 23 34.17 -14.67 7.47
N GLY A 24 34.85 -15.70 6.97
CA GLY A 24 34.44 -16.52 5.83
C GLY A 24 34.63 -17.99 6.15
N PHE A 25 33.83 -18.85 5.50
CA PHE A 25 34.03 -20.29 5.51
C PHE A 25 34.96 -20.67 4.34
N PHE A 26 36.21 -21.03 4.63
CA PHE A 26 37.21 -21.36 3.62
C PHE A 26 37.37 -22.87 3.53
N ASP A 27 37.34 -23.41 2.30
CA ASP A 27 37.72 -24.78 2.04
C ASP A 27 39.23 -24.84 1.77
N LEU A 28 40.01 -25.09 2.81
CA LEU A 28 41.46 -25.19 2.69
C LEU A 28 41.90 -26.43 1.86
N THR A 29 41.04 -27.45 1.74
CA THR A 29 41.37 -28.67 0.96
C THR A 29 41.45 -28.35 -0.54
N ALA A 30 40.74 -27.32 -0.99
CA ALA A 30 40.79 -26.82 -2.37
C ALA A 30 42.09 -26.07 -2.70
N ALA A 31 42.98 -25.85 -1.71
CA ALA A 31 44.26 -25.18 -1.95
C ALA A 31 45.17 -26.02 -2.88
N ASN A 32 45.38 -25.51 -4.09
CA ASN A 32 46.26 -26.13 -5.05
C ASN A 32 47.71 -25.62 -4.88
N VAL A 33 48.39 -26.19 -3.89
CA VAL A 33 49.77 -25.79 -3.50
C VAL A 33 50.85 -26.63 -4.17
N THR A 34 50.51 -27.71 -4.84
CA THR A 34 51.43 -28.57 -5.61
C THR A 34 50.67 -29.33 -6.68
N THR A 35 51.33 -29.64 -7.77
CA THR A 35 50.87 -30.56 -8.82
C THR A 35 51.27 -32.03 -8.56
N TYR A 36 52.10 -32.28 -7.52
CA TYR A 36 52.51 -33.63 -7.14
C TYR A 36 51.35 -34.36 -6.45
N SER A 37 51.14 -35.62 -6.85
CA SER A 37 50.02 -36.45 -6.32
C SER A 37 50.48 -37.93 -6.31
N PRO A 38 50.10 -38.69 -5.29
CA PRO A 38 49.30 -38.33 -4.11
C PRO A 38 50.11 -37.64 -3.01
N VAL A 39 49.42 -36.72 -2.25
CA VAL A 39 50.02 -36.04 -1.09
C VAL A 39 49.08 -36.00 0.08
N VAL A 40 49.64 -35.95 1.29
CA VAL A 40 48.89 -35.64 2.52
C VAL A 40 49.10 -34.18 2.90
N LYS A 41 48.02 -33.44 3.16
CA LYS A 41 48.04 -32.04 3.56
C LYS A 41 47.56 -31.91 5.02
N LYS A 42 48.31 -31.19 5.84
CA LYS A 42 47.96 -30.78 7.21
C LYS A 42 48.00 -29.27 7.31
N PHE A 43 46.96 -28.66 7.86
CA PHE A 43 46.77 -27.22 7.86
C PHE A 43 46.94 -26.65 9.27
N TYR A 44 47.54 -25.47 9.38
CA TYR A 44 47.88 -24.83 10.66
C TYR A 44 47.56 -23.33 10.61
N PRO A 45 47.03 -22.75 11.71
CA PRO A 45 46.65 -21.33 11.69
C PRO A 45 47.88 -20.39 11.68
N THR A 46 49.02 -20.82 12.20
CA THR A 46 50.23 -20.01 12.22
C THR A 46 51.50 -20.83 11.80
N LEU A 47 52.54 -20.11 11.39
CA LEU A 47 53.79 -20.76 11.06
C LEU A 47 54.43 -21.44 12.29
N ALA A 48 54.24 -20.87 13.49
CA ALA A 48 54.72 -21.45 14.78
C ALA A 48 54.00 -22.79 15.03
N ASP A 49 52.68 -22.87 14.82
CA ASP A 49 51.91 -24.11 14.98
C ASP A 49 52.36 -25.18 14.00
N LEU A 50 52.62 -24.79 12.75
CA LEU A 50 53.13 -25.72 11.73
C LEU A 50 54.50 -26.29 12.12
N ASN A 51 55.40 -25.43 12.58
CA ASN A 51 56.75 -25.84 12.98
C ASN A 51 56.73 -26.74 14.23
N ALA A 52 55.84 -26.44 15.18
CA ALA A 52 55.66 -27.25 16.41
C ALA A 52 54.76 -28.49 16.17
N ALA A 53 54.13 -28.62 15.05
CA ALA A 53 53.05 -29.59 14.76
C ALA A 53 51.91 -29.60 15.78
N THR A 54 51.52 -28.38 16.24
CA THR A 54 50.46 -28.13 17.22
C THR A 54 49.30 -27.41 16.56
N ASN A 55 48.11 -27.42 17.18
CA ASN A 55 46.93 -26.69 16.73
C ASN A 55 46.55 -26.96 15.26
N GLU A 56 46.68 -28.21 14.81
CA GLU A 56 46.26 -28.62 13.45
C GLU A 56 44.79 -28.29 13.25
N ILE A 57 44.42 -27.66 12.11
CA ILE A 57 43.04 -27.36 11.74
C ILE A 57 42.31 -28.66 11.40
N THR A 58 41.38 -29.08 12.25
CA THR A 58 40.68 -30.37 12.17
C THR A 58 39.51 -30.37 11.18
N THR A 59 39.02 -29.21 10.77
CA THR A 59 37.92 -29.04 9.80
C THR A 59 38.33 -28.18 8.59
N PRO A 60 39.33 -28.62 7.81
CA PRO A 60 39.92 -27.81 6.75
C PRO A 60 38.96 -27.54 5.59
N ALA A 61 37.97 -28.43 5.33
CA ALA A 61 36.96 -28.20 4.30
C ALA A 61 35.93 -27.10 4.64
N ASN A 62 35.85 -26.69 5.90
CA ASN A 62 34.90 -25.67 6.37
C ASN A 62 35.51 -24.81 7.49
N TYR A 63 36.65 -24.20 7.19
CA TYR A 63 37.41 -23.41 8.17
C TYR A 63 36.83 -21.98 8.31
N LEU A 64 36.21 -21.70 9.45
CA LEU A 64 35.68 -20.36 9.74
C LEU A 64 36.77 -19.43 10.27
N SER A 65 37.19 -18.46 9.46
CA SER A 65 38.24 -17.51 9.82
C SER A 65 38.01 -16.11 9.27
N ALA A 66 38.68 -15.12 9.82
CA ALA A 66 38.89 -13.83 9.17
C ALA A 66 39.87 -14.02 7.98
N ALA A 67 39.88 -13.04 7.06
CA ALA A 67 40.92 -12.96 6.05
C ALA A 67 42.31 -12.88 6.72
N GLY A 68 43.30 -13.56 6.13
CA GLY A 68 44.62 -13.67 6.73
C GLY A 68 45.46 -14.74 6.03
N ILE A 69 46.32 -15.40 6.81
CA ILE A 69 47.24 -16.43 6.30
C ILE A 69 47.10 -17.68 7.15
N VAL A 70 47.03 -18.83 6.51
CA VAL A 70 47.20 -20.17 7.11
C VAL A 70 48.33 -20.89 6.42
N TYR A 71 48.87 -21.90 7.04
CA TYR A 71 50.00 -22.67 6.52
C TYR A 71 49.62 -24.13 6.29
N VAL A 72 50.18 -24.74 5.27
CA VAL A 72 49.98 -26.16 4.96
C VAL A 72 51.33 -26.88 4.92
N LYS A 73 51.40 -28.00 5.64
CA LYS A 73 52.47 -29.00 5.50
C LYS A 73 52.02 -30.05 4.52
N VAL A 74 52.79 -30.28 3.47
CA VAL A 74 52.51 -31.26 2.44
C VAL A 74 53.54 -32.38 2.59
N THR A 75 53.07 -33.62 2.58
CA THR A 75 53.96 -34.82 2.65
C THR A 75 53.64 -35.73 1.48
N THR A 76 54.66 -36.12 0.71
CA THR A 76 54.53 -37.11 -0.36
C THR A 76 54.54 -38.54 0.20
N ASN A 77 54.16 -39.51 -0.60
CA ASN A 77 54.20 -40.93 -0.20
C ASN A 77 55.63 -41.43 0.08
N GLU A 78 56.61 -40.80 -0.54
CA GLU A 78 58.03 -41.12 -0.34
C GLU A 78 58.61 -40.45 0.92
N GLY A 79 57.77 -39.68 1.67
CA GLY A 79 58.15 -39.03 2.92
C GLY A 79 58.80 -37.66 2.75
N CYS A 80 58.89 -37.10 1.54
CA CYS A 80 59.33 -35.73 1.34
C CYS A 80 58.32 -34.73 1.90
N THR A 81 58.78 -33.75 2.64
CA THR A 81 57.90 -32.73 3.25
C THR A 81 58.28 -31.33 2.81
N GLY A 82 57.28 -30.47 2.70
CA GLY A 82 57.47 -29.06 2.45
C GLY A 82 56.28 -28.26 2.97
N ASN A 83 56.44 -26.94 3.03
CA ASN A 83 55.41 -26.04 3.56
C ASN A 83 55.06 -25.00 2.50
N ALA A 84 53.78 -24.60 2.48
CA ALA A 84 53.30 -23.50 1.68
C ALA A 84 52.38 -22.61 2.50
N LYS A 85 52.17 -21.38 2.03
CA LYS A 85 51.30 -20.37 2.62
C LYS A 85 50.03 -20.33 1.81
N ILE A 86 48.87 -20.29 2.49
CA ILE A 86 47.57 -20.07 1.91
C ILE A 86 47.05 -18.72 2.39
N THR A 87 46.87 -17.80 1.46
CA THR A 87 46.21 -16.50 1.78
C THR A 87 44.69 -16.67 1.71
N LEU A 88 44.00 -16.28 2.80
CA LEU A 88 42.57 -16.24 2.89
C LEU A 88 42.09 -14.83 2.53
N ALA A 89 41.30 -14.68 1.51
CA ALA A 89 40.78 -13.40 1.06
C ALA A 89 39.24 -13.44 0.89
N TYR A 90 38.59 -12.28 0.93
CA TYR A 90 37.18 -12.25 0.66
C TYR A 90 36.88 -12.00 -0.82
N LEU A 91 35.81 -12.63 -1.30
CA LEU A 91 35.15 -12.27 -2.53
C LEU A 91 34.41 -10.96 -2.33
N PRO A 92 34.26 -10.13 -3.38
CA PRO A 92 33.46 -8.91 -3.28
C PRO A 92 32.01 -9.25 -2.96
N THR A 93 31.40 -8.47 -2.07
CA THR A 93 29.97 -8.50 -1.78
C THR A 93 29.26 -7.45 -2.64
N PRO A 94 27.98 -7.67 -3.01
CA PRO A 94 27.22 -6.67 -3.76
C PRO A 94 27.10 -5.36 -2.99
N VAL A 95 27.15 -4.24 -3.73
CA VAL A 95 26.83 -2.93 -3.19
C VAL A 95 25.30 -2.77 -3.22
N VAL A 96 24.71 -2.45 -2.07
CA VAL A 96 23.26 -2.31 -1.92
C VAL A 96 22.87 -0.97 -1.33
N THR A 97 21.68 -0.50 -1.69
CA THR A 97 21.07 0.75 -1.21
C THR A 97 19.66 0.46 -0.69
N GLU A 98 19.11 1.36 0.13
CA GLU A 98 17.70 1.29 0.50
C GLU A 98 16.81 1.65 -0.70
N ALA A 99 15.62 1.03 -0.77
CA ALA A 99 14.60 1.34 -1.76
C ALA A 99 13.26 1.63 -1.08
N THR A 100 12.35 2.28 -1.80
CA THR A 100 10.96 2.45 -1.39
C THR A 100 10.06 1.96 -2.53
N ILE A 101 9.06 1.16 -2.19
CA ILE A 101 7.99 0.72 -3.09
C ILE A 101 6.70 1.30 -2.57
N SER A 102 5.97 2.02 -3.42
CA SER A 102 4.68 2.61 -3.10
C SER A 102 3.61 1.97 -3.97
N GLU A 103 2.53 1.48 -3.36
CA GLU A 103 1.41 0.84 -4.05
C GLU A 103 0.08 1.35 -3.54
N CYS A 104 -0.92 1.35 -4.41
CA CYS A 104 -2.27 1.75 -4.04
C CYS A 104 -2.88 0.77 -3.04
N TYR A 105 -3.66 1.32 -2.13
CA TYR A 105 -4.45 0.56 -1.16
C TYR A 105 -5.32 -0.53 -1.81
N LEU A 106 -5.69 -1.55 -1.04
CA LEU A 106 -6.69 -2.56 -1.43
C LEU A 106 -8.11 -2.05 -1.09
N GLU A 107 -9.06 -2.18 -2.01
CA GLU A 107 -10.45 -1.71 -1.80
C GLU A 107 -11.12 -2.31 -0.56
N ASN A 108 -10.80 -3.56 -0.23
CA ASN A 108 -11.32 -4.26 0.95
C ASN A 108 -10.53 -3.97 2.23
N ASN A 109 -9.37 -3.33 2.14
CA ASN A 109 -8.53 -2.96 3.28
C ASN A 109 -7.59 -1.80 2.95
N GLU A 110 -8.01 -0.58 3.22
CA GLU A 110 -7.31 0.66 2.85
C GLU A 110 -5.97 0.87 3.58
N THR A 111 -5.66 0.05 4.58
CA THR A 111 -4.37 0.08 5.29
C THR A 111 -3.34 -0.87 4.70
N LYS A 112 -3.71 -1.66 3.66
CA LYS A 112 -2.84 -2.64 3.00
C LYS A 112 -2.78 -2.41 1.50
N ALA A 113 -1.67 -2.87 0.90
CA ALA A 113 -1.46 -2.93 -0.55
C ALA A 113 -0.82 -4.26 -0.93
N ALA A 114 -0.87 -4.60 -2.22
CA ALA A 114 -0.19 -5.77 -2.78
C ALA A 114 1.08 -5.29 -3.50
N PHE A 115 2.21 -5.45 -2.84
CA PHE A 115 3.51 -4.98 -3.33
C PHE A 115 4.18 -6.00 -4.24
N ASN A 116 4.71 -5.53 -5.36
CA ASN A 116 5.66 -6.30 -6.16
C ASN A 116 7.09 -5.98 -5.67
N LEU A 117 7.62 -6.84 -4.79
CA LEU A 117 8.95 -6.64 -4.19
C LEU A 117 10.09 -6.75 -5.22
N SER A 118 9.87 -7.37 -6.38
CA SER A 118 10.89 -7.46 -7.43
C SER A 118 11.28 -6.10 -8.00
N LEU A 119 10.40 -5.10 -7.88
CA LEU A 119 10.61 -3.72 -8.32
C LEU A 119 11.54 -2.93 -7.38
N ALA A 120 11.89 -3.46 -6.20
CA ALA A 120 12.86 -2.83 -5.32
C ALA A 120 14.23 -2.71 -6.00
N ASN A 121 14.59 -1.49 -6.38
CA ASN A 121 15.89 -1.20 -6.99
C ASN A 121 16.93 -0.97 -5.89
N VAL A 122 17.42 -2.08 -5.33
CA VAL A 122 18.35 -2.09 -4.17
C VAL A 122 19.81 -2.28 -4.57
N SER A 123 20.11 -2.47 -5.84
CA SER A 123 21.48 -2.56 -6.36
C SER A 123 21.50 -2.24 -7.84
N THR A 124 22.57 -1.62 -8.30
CA THR A 124 22.85 -1.35 -9.73
C THR A 124 23.73 -2.42 -10.38
N GLU A 125 24.19 -3.40 -9.60
CA GLU A 125 25.03 -4.49 -10.12
C GLU A 125 24.21 -5.48 -10.97
N SER A 126 24.88 -6.12 -11.94
CA SER A 126 24.30 -7.15 -12.80
C SER A 126 25.39 -8.18 -13.21
N PRO A 127 25.08 -9.49 -13.24
CA PRO A 127 23.82 -10.10 -12.84
C PRO A 127 23.69 -10.24 -11.33
N ILE A 128 22.46 -10.08 -10.81
CA ILE A 128 22.12 -10.32 -9.41
C ILE A 128 20.90 -11.23 -9.27
N THR A 129 20.78 -11.93 -8.15
CA THR A 129 19.56 -12.62 -7.73
C THR A 129 19.11 -12.09 -6.37
N LYS A 130 17.80 -12.12 -6.11
CA LYS A 130 17.21 -11.56 -4.90
C LYS A 130 16.39 -12.61 -4.15
N LYS A 131 16.48 -12.61 -2.82
CA LYS A 131 15.58 -13.32 -1.91
C LYS A 131 15.02 -12.36 -0.88
N TYR A 132 13.75 -12.51 -0.52
CA TYR A 132 12.98 -11.52 0.23
C TYR A 132 12.58 -12.08 1.59
N TYR A 133 12.65 -11.24 2.63
CA TYR A 133 12.43 -11.64 4.01
C TYR A 133 11.64 -10.57 4.78
N PRO A 134 10.75 -10.96 5.71
CA PRO A 134 9.96 -9.99 6.46
C PRO A 134 10.78 -9.20 7.48
N THR A 135 11.88 -9.76 8.01
CA THR A 135 12.72 -9.11 9.00
C THR A 135 14.21 -9.20 8.65
N PHE A 136 15.02 -8.31 9.22
CA PHE A 136 16.47 -8.36 9.09
C PHE A 136 17.05 -9.67 9.66
N VAL A 137 16.48 -10.16 10.77
CA VAL A 137 16.91 -11.41 11.41
C VAL A 137 16.65 -12.59 10.47
N ASP A 138 15.46 -12.65 9.84
CA ASP A 138 15.14 -13.68 8.85
C ASP A 138 16.08 -13.61 7.66
N ALA A 139 16.34 -12.40 7.16
CA ALA A 139 17.30 -12.20 6.08
C ALA A 139 18.72 -12.58 6.50
N SER A 140 19.13 -12.40 7.75
CA SER A 140 20.46 -12.79 8.23
C SER A 140 20.58 -14.31 8.39
N ASN A 141 19.52 -14.98 8.82
CA ASN A 141 19.52 -16.42 9.07
C ASN A 141 19.09 -17.25 7.84
N GLY A 142 18.41 -16.61 6.85
CA GLY A 142 17.83 -17.31 5.69
C GLY A 142 16.56 -18.07 6.04
N THR A 143 15.81 -17.62 7.04
CA THR A 143 14.55 -18.19 7.50
C THR A 143 13.36 -17.38 7.01
N ASN A 144 12.16 -17.96 6.98
CA ASN A 144 10.91 -17.26 6.64
C ASN A 144 10.96 -16.47 5.31
N GLU A 145 11.57 -17.04 4.27
CA GLU A 145 11.64 -16.43 2.94
C GLU A 145 10.23 -16.14 2.41
N ILE A 146 10.00 -14.93 1.88
CA ILE A 146 8.74 -14.55 1.21
C ILE A 146 8.68 -15.25 -0.14
N LEU A 147 7.85 -16.28 -0.26
CA LEU A 147 7.76 -17.13 -1.45
C LEU A 147 6.97 -16.49 -2.60
N ASN A 148 6.10 -15.52 -2.32
CA ASN A 148 5.39 -14.77 -3.36
C ASN A 148 5.75 -13.28 -3.32
N PRO A 149 6.92 -12.90 -3.82
CA PRO A 149 7.38 -11.50 -3.81
C PRO A 149 6.66 -10.62 -4.83
N LEU A 150 5.95 -11.19 -5.82
CA LEU A 150 5.25 -10.41 -6.86
C LEU A 150 3.93 -9.83 -6.39
N ALA A 151 3.35 -10.36 -5.30
CA ALA A 151 2.07 -9.93 -4.75
C ALA A 151 2.08 -10.04 -3.22
N TYR A 152 3.05 -9.42 -2.57
CA TYR A 152 3.18 -9.42 -1.12
C TYR A 152 2.21 -8.44 -0.48
N VAL A 153 1.19 -8.94 0.22
CA VAL A 153 0.18 -8.09 0.88
C VAL A 153 0.69 -7.64 2.25
N SER A 154 0.85 -6.33 2.41
CA SER A 154 1.30 -5.71 3.66
C SER A 154 0.69 -4.32 3.86
N GLY A 155 0.74 -3.79 5.08
CA GLY A 155 0.63 -2.36 5.36
C GLY A 155 1.96 -1.65 5.15
N ASN A 156 2.07 -0.41 5.68
CA ASN A 156 3.35 0.27 5.76
C ASN A 156 4.32 -0.54 6.61
N ALA A 157 5.43 -0.97 6.04
CA ALA A 157 6.39 -1.85 6.68
C ALA A 157 7.77 -1.73 6.01
N SER A 158 8.73 -2.55 6.47
CA SER A 158 9.99 -2.76 5.77
C SER A 158 10.16 -4.26 5.51
N VAL A 159 10.72 -4.59 4.36
CA VAL A 159 11.20 -5.94 4.03
C VAL A 159 12.70 -5.89 3.78
N TYR A 160 13.37 -7.03 3.91
CA TYR A 160 14.81 -7.15 3.75
C TYR A 160 15.11 -8.10 2.61
N ILE A 161 16.09 -7.72 1.79
CA ILE A 161 16.38 -8.38 0.52
C ILE A 161 17.83 -8.83 0.55
N ARG A 162 18.08 -10.14 0.50
CA ARG A 162 19.40 -10.65 0.18
C ARG A 162 19.65 -10.47 -1.32
N VAL A 163 20.64 -9.71 -1.66
CA VAL A 163 21.10 -9.50 -3.05
C VAL A 163 22.35 -10.31 -3.25
N TYR A 164 22.31 -11.31 -4.14
CA TYR A 164 23.42 -12.18 -4.45
C TYR A 164 24.08 -11.76 -5.75
N ASN A 165 25.41 -11.75 -5.79
CA ASN A 165 26.17 -11.60 -7.03
C ASN A 165 26.48 -12.96 -7.66
N SER A 166 27.21 -12.97 -8.79
CA SER A 166 27.60 -14.17 -9.52
C SER A 166 28.52 -15.13 -8.75
N ASN A 167 29.20 -14.62 -7.72
CA ASN A 167 30.07 -15.43 -6.86
C ASN A 167 29.28 -16.11 -5.71
N GLY A 168 27.97 -15.88 -5.61
CA GLY A 168 27.13 -16.36 -4.53
C GLY A 168 27.25 -15.60 -3.21
N CYS A 169 28.06 -14.53 -3.17
CA CYS A 169 28.12 -13.64 -2.00
C CYS A 169 26.91 -12.71 -1.98
N TYR A 170 26.42 -12.39 -0.79
CA TYR A 170 25.25 -11.52 -0.65
C TYR A 170 25.48 -10.34 0.31
N ALA A 171 24.69 -9.30 0.09
CA ALA A 171 24.45 -8.23 1.04
C ALA A 171 22.94 -8.12 1.31
N ILE A 172 22.58 -7.54 2.45
CA ILE A 172 21.17 -7.34 2.83
C ILE A 172 20.82 -5.88 2.64
N ALA A 173 19.83 -5.62 1.78
CA ALA A 173 19.22 -4.32 1.58
C ALA A 173 17.88 -4.23 2.31
N LYS A 174 17.46 -3.01 2.64
CA LYS A 174 16.14 -2.71 3.18
C LYS A 174 15.27 -2.09 2.09
N ALA A 175 14.02 -2.53 1.97
CA ALA A 175 13.00 -1.90 1.14
C ALA A 175 11.82 -1.46 2.01
N ASN A 176 11.47 -0.18 1.94
CA ASN A 176 10.32 0.39 2.64
C ASN A 176 9.07 0.23 1.77
N LEU A 177 7.99 -0.25 2.37
CA LEU A 177 6.69 -0.43 1.74
C LEU A 177 5.76 0.69 2.19
N VAL A 178 5.19 1.43 1.24
CA VAL A 178 4.32 2.57 1.49
C VAL A 178 2.98 2.34 0.80
N VAL A 179 1.91 2.25 1.58
CA VAL A 179 0.53 2.20 1.08
C VAL A 179 0.09 3.61 0.74
N ILE A 180 -0.32 3.84 -0.50
CA ILE A 180 -0.94 5.10 -0.92
C ILE A 180 -2.43 5.03 -0.57
N PRO A 181 -2.91 5.86 0.39
CA PRO A 181 -4.31 5.83 0.81
C PRO A 181 -5.24 6.40 -0.25
N PRO A 182 -6.56 6.08 -0.21
CA PRO A 182 -7.54 6.69 -1.10
C PRO A 182 -7.70 8.18 -0.82
N LYS A 183 -7.66 9.00 -1.87
CA LYS A 183 -7.99 10.43 -1.80
C LYS A 183 -9.44 10.62 -2.21
N ARG A 184 -10.31 10.87 -1.22
CA ARG A 184 -11.74 11.13 -1.42
C ARG A 184 -12.04 12.61 -1.51
N SER A 185 -13.11 12.95 -2.25
CA SER A 185 -13.67 14.30 -2.27
C SER A 185 -14.28 14.65 -0.91
N THR A 186 -13.96 15.83 -0.42
CA THR A 186 -14.55 16.42 0.80
C THR A 186 -15.73 17.34 0.49
N VAL A 187 -15.96 17.67 -0.80
CA VAL A 187 -17.05 18.57 -1.23
C VAL A 187 -18.20 17.82 -1.88
N LEU A 188 -18.00 16.57 -2.30
CA LEU A 188 -19.06 15.73 -2.84
C LEU A 188 -19.95 15.24 -1.70
N VAL A 189 -21.15 15.82 -1.61
CA VAL A 189 -22.12 15.54 -0.56
C VAL A 189 -23.50 15.26 -1.15
N ASP A 190 -24.30 14.49 -0.43
CA ASP A 190 -25.71 14.23 -0.77
C ASP A 190 -26.49 15.54 -0.97
N LYS A 191 -27.42 15.53 -1.92
CA LYS A 191 -28.32 16.64 -2.23
C LYS A 191 -29.76 16.22 -2.00
N ILE A 192 -30.61 17.21 -1.67
CA ILE A 192 -32.04 17.02 -1.57
C ILE A 192 -32.68 18.03 -2.51
N ILE A 193 -33.55 17.57 -3.43
CA ILE A 193 -34.22 18.39 -4.43
C ILE A 193 -35.68 17.95 -4.59
N CYS A 194 -36.48 18.79 -5.23
CA CYS A 194 -37.83 18.41 -5.67
C CYS A 194 -37.77 17.23 -6.64
N ILE A 195 -38.82 16.41 -6.74
CA ILE A 195 -38.83 15.21 -7.59
C ILE A 195 -38.52 15.51 -9.07
N ASP A 196 -39.03 16.65 -9.58
CA ASP A 196 -38.81 17.11 -10.96
C ASP A 196 -37.59 18.04 -11.08
N GLY A 197 -36.89 18.29 -9.97
CA GLY A 197 -35.74 19.16 -9.91
C GLY A 197 -34.48 18.56 -10.50
N ARG A 198 -33.49 19.42 -10.74
CA ARG A 198 -32.17 19.06 -11.18
C ARG A 198 -31.12 19.76 -10.34
N THR A 199 -29.97 19.12 -10.11
CA THR A 199 -28.86 19.69 -9.36
C THR A 199 -27.53 19.35 -10.01
N ASN A 200 -26.46 19.92 -9.49
CA ASN A 200 -25.11 19.59 -9.89
C ASN A 200 -24.39 18.88 -8.72
N LEU A 201 -23.62 17.86 -9.06
CA LEU A 201 -22.71 17.15 -8.14
C LEU A 201 -21.29 17.57 -8.47
N ASP A 202 -20.59 18.16 -7.51
CA ASP A 202 -19.19 18.58 -7.67
C ASP A 202 -18.27 17.62 -6.89
N ALA A 203 -17.39 16.94 -7.63
CA ALA A 203 -16.40 16.05 -7.04
C ALA A 203 -15.18 16.79 -6.48
N GLY A 204 -15.11 18.11 -6.63
CA GLY A 204 -13.99 18.93 -6.20
C GLY A 204 -12.77 18.86 -7.11
N PRO A 205 -11.87 19.84 -7.03
CA PRO A 205 -10.67 19.91 -7.85
C PRO A 205 -9.54 19.02 -7.34
N GLY A 206 -8.48 18.86 -8.15
CA GLY A 206 -7.20 18.26 -7.73
C GLY A 206 -7.11 16.76 -7.93
N TYR A 207 -7.89 16.21 -8.86
CA TYR A 207 -7.77 14.84 -9.33
C TYR A 207 -7.25 14.82 -10.78
N GLN A 208 -6.52 13.77 -11.12
CA GLN A 208 -6.02 13.56 -12.49
C GLN A 208 -7.15 13.24 -13.48
N SER A 209 -8.19 12.55 -13.02
CA SER A 209 -9.38 12.24 -13.82
C SER A 209 -10.59 11.91 -12.95
N TYR A 210 -11.75 12.07 -13.57
CA TYR A 210 -13.08 11.77 -13.03
C TYR A 210 -13.78 10.81 -13.98
N LEU A 211 -14.57 9.89 -13.44
CA LEU A 211 -15.44 9.03 -14.23
C LEU A 211 -16.73 8.76 -13.43
N TRP A 212 -17.82 9.39 -13.83
CA TRP A 212 -19.14 9.19 -13.24
C TRP A 212 -19.82 7.95 -13.81
N ASN A 213 -20.79 7.38 -13.05
CA ASN A 213 -21.62 6.27 -13.52
C ASN A 213 -22.45 6.61 -14.77
N THR A 214 -22.61 7.88 -15.11
CA THR A 214 -23.25 8.36 -16.35
C THR A 214 -22.31 8.36 -17.56
N GLY A 215 -21.03 8.05 -17.38
CA GLY A 215 -19.98 8.16 -18.39
C GLY A 215 -19.34 9.54 -18.50
N ALA A 216 -19.81 10.55 -17.76
CA ALA A 216 -19.20 11.88 -17.74
C ALA A 216 -17.80 11.83 -17.09
N THR A 217 -16.88 12.66 -17.62
CA THR A 217 -15.48 12.74 -17.15
C THR A 217 -15.11 14.12 -16.60
N THR A 218 -16.11 14.96 -16.34
CA THR A 218 -15.93 16.31 -15.77
C THR A 218 -15.89 16.28 -14.26
N GLN A 219 -15.25 17.29 -13.65
CA GLN A 219 -15.29 17.50 -12.21
C GLN A 219 -16.72 17.62 -11.70
N VAL A 220 -17.56 18.38 -12.41
CA VAL A 220 -18.96 18.63 -12.07
C VAL A 220 -19.87 17.82 -12.99
N LEU A 221 -20.74 17.02 -12.41
CA LEU A 221 -21.83 16.36 -13.10
C LEU A 221 -23.07 17.23 -13.00
N SER A 222 -23.47 17.84 -14.12
CA SER A 222 -24.53 18.86 -14.15
C SER A 222 -25.89 18.30 -14.49
N GLY A 223 -26.94 18.95 -13.95
CA GLY A 223 -28.34 18.71 -14.34
C GLY A 223 -28.88 17.32 -13.98
N VAL A 224 -28.38 16.71 -12.91
CA VAL A 224 -28.81 15.35 -12.51
C VAL A 224 -30.12 15.36 -11.73
N PRO A 225 -31.04 14.41 -12.00
CA PRO A 225 -32.27 14.20 -11.23
C PRO A 225 -32.01 13.49 -9.89
N VAL A 226 -33.09 13.21 -9.17
CA VAL A 226 -33.10 12.29 -8.03
C VAL A 226 -32.55 10.93 -8.48
N GLY A 227 -31.62 10.36 -7.69
CA GLY A 227 -30.96 9.08 -8.01
C GLY A 227 -29.67 8.89 -7.22
N ASP A 228 -29.10 7.71 -7.37
CA ASP A 228 -27.82 7.36 -6.79
C ASP A 228 -26.71 7.44 -7.84
N TYR A 229 -25.64 8.10 -7.46
CA TYR A 229 -24.50 8.37 -8.32
C TYR A 229 -23.22 7.89 -7.64
N TRP A 230 -22.22 7.63 -8.47
CA TRP A 230 -20.85 7.45 -8.00
C TRP A 230 -19.87 8.06 -9.00
N VAL A 231 -18.71 8.40 -8.48
CA VAL A 231 -17.58 8.86 -9.27
C VAL A 231 -16.34 8.07 -8.91
N ILE A 232 -15.54 7.71 -9.91
CA ILE A 232 -14.17 7.24 -9.74
C ILE A 232 -13.26 8.44 -9.85
N LEU A 233 -12.52 8.71 -8.78
CA LEU A 233 -11.53 9.78 -8.65
C LEU A 233 -10.14 9.16 -8.77
N LYS A 234 -9.31 9.65 -9.68
CA LYS A 234 -7.93 9.18 -9.84
C LYS A 234 -6.95 10.25 -9.38
N ASP A 235 -6.00 9.86 -8.52
CA ASP A 235 -4.91 10.70 -8.05
C ASP A 235 -3.65 9.85 -7.80
N ASN A 236 -2.46 10.35 -8.18
CA ASN A 236 -1.17 9.65 -8.04
C ASN A 236 -1.18 8.19 -8.50
N GLY A 237 -1.90 7.90 -9.59
CA GLY A 237 -2.03 6.55 -10.14
C GLY A 237 -3.08 5.67 -9.43
N CYS A 238 -3.55 6.06 -8.24
CA CYS A 238 -4.57 5.35 -7.48
C CYS A 238 -5.97 5.86 -7.80
N SER A 239 -6.95 4.98 -7.72
CA SER A 239 -8.35 5.32 -7.96
C SER A 239 -9.20 4.98 -6.75
N VAL A 240 -10.19 5.84 -6.45
CA VAL A 240 -11.18 5.60 -5.41
C VAL A 240 -12.58 5.82 -5.98
N LYS A 241 -13.50 4.92 -5.64
CA LYS A 241 -14.93 5.06 -5.96
C LYS A 241 -15.64 5.70 -4.79
N GLN A 242 -16.36 6.79 -5.04
CA GLN A 242 -17.13 7.52 -4.04
C GLN A 242 -18.58 7.62 -4.47
N PHE A 243 -19.49 7.31 -3.53
CA PHE A 243 -20.93 7.33 -3.73
C PHE A 243 -21.53 8.66 -3.23
N VAL A 244 -22.62 9.08 -3.85
CA VAL A 244 -23.40 10.25 -3.49
C VAL A 244 -24.85 10.06 -3.94
N SER A 245 -25.81 10.50 -3.14
CA SER A 245 -27.24 10.40 -3.45
C SER A 245 -27.85 11.78 -3.65
N VAL A 246 -28.71 11.87 -4.66
CA VAL A 246 -29.64 13.00 -4.83
C VAL A 246 -31.03 12.49 -4.44
N LYS A 247 -31.51 12.93 -3.28
CA LYS A 247 -32.74 12.45 -2.65
C LYS A 247 -33.90 13.37 -2.97
N LYS A 248 -35.12 12.79 -3.06
CA LYS A 248 -36.35 13.58 -3.12
C LYS A 248 -36.57 14.29 -1.79
N ALA A 249 -36.95 15.57 -1.85
CA ALA A 249 -37.44 16.32 -0.69
C ALA A 249 -38.71 15.65 -0.16
N VAL A 250 -38.85 15.60 1.16
CA VAL A 250 -40.10 15.18 1.80
C VAL A 250 -41.07 16.33 1.68
N ASP A 251 -42.22 16.09 1.08
CA ASP A 251 -43.26 17.11 0.93
C ASP A 251 -43.86 17.45 2.30
N PRO A 252 -44.24 18.73 2.58
CA PRO A 252 -45.02 19.06 3.76
C PRO A 252 -46.42 18.43 3.64
N VAL A 253 -47.12 18.26 4.77
CA VAL A 253 -48.49 17.76 4.84
C VAL A 253 -49.32 18.75 5.66
N ILE A 254 -50.41 19.23 5.11
CA ILE A 254 -51.42 19.97 5.87
C ILE A 254 -52.13 18.95 6.76
N SER A 255 -51.81 18.92 8.05
CA SER A 255 -52.34 17.96 9.02
C SER A 255 -53.71 18.33 9.52
N GLU A 256 -53.97 19.64 9.60
CA GLU A 256 -55.24 20.17 10.11
C GLU A 256 -55.44 21.62 9.62
N ILE A 257 -56.68 22.03 9.41
CA ILE A 257 -57.06 23.42 9.26
C ILE A 257 -58.17 23.69 10.28
N GLU A 258 -57.81 24.47 11.31
CA GLU A 258 -58.75 24.90 12.34
C GLU A 258 -59.49 26.16 11.86
N ILE A 259 -60.82 26.09 11.82
CA ILE A 259 -61.67 27.23 11.42
C ILE A 259 -62.41 27.71 12.63
N SER A 260 -62.27 29.02 12.94
CA SER A 260 -63.02 29.73 13.99
C SER A 260 -63.57 31.06 13.40
N ASN A 261 -64.84 31.13 13.26
CA ASN A 261 -65.53 32.25 12.58
C ASN A 261 -65.00 32.45 11.15
N ASN A 262 -64.38 33.59 10.84
CA ASN A 262 -63.82 33.94 9.54
C ASN A 262 -62.28 33.83 9.57
N THR A 263 -61.72 33.02 10.48
CA THR A 263 -60.29 32.82 10.62
C THR A 263 -59.97 31.34 10.45
N ALA A 264 -58.97 31.06 9.64
CA ALA A 264 -58.39 29.69 9.48
C ALA A 264 -56.94 29.65 9.96
N THR A 265 -56.59 28.61 10.70
CA THR A 265 -55.21 28.32 11.14
C THR A 265 -54.76 27.01 10.49
N VAL A 266 -53.73 27.05 9.68
CA VAL A 266 -53.17 25.88 8.96
C VAL A 266 -52.08 25.24 9.80
N LYS A 267 -52.23 23.94 10.12
CA LYS A 267 -51.20 23.13 10.79
C LYS A 267 -50.50 22.24 9.77
N VAL A 268 -49.17 22.23 9.84
CA VAL A 268 -48.33 21.51 8.87
C VAL A 268 -47.37 20.59 9.60
N THR A 269 -47.18 19.39 9.06
CA THR A 269 -46.19 18.43 9.47
C THR A 269 -45.32 17.99 8.28
N GLY A 270 -44.14 17.40 8.53
CA GLY A 270 -43.23 17.01 7.45
C GLY A 270 -42.60 18.18 6.72
N GLY A 271 -41.97 17.95 5.59
CA GLY A 271 -41.23 18.97 4.85
C GLY A 271 -40.05 19.58 5.61
N LYS A 272 -39.59 20.75 5.17
CA LYS A 272 -38.51 21.53 5.79
C LYS A 272 -38.95 22.96 6.08
N ALA A 273 -39.03 23.33 7.35
CA ALA A 273 -39.28 24.73 7.73
C ALA A 273 -38.19 25.69 7.19
N PRO A 274 -38.47 26.96 6.97
CA PRO A 274 -39.75 27.63 7.18
C PRO A 274 -40.79 27.30 6.10
N TYR A 275 -42.06 27.35 6.51
CA TYR A 275 -43.17 27.16 5.58
C TYR A 275 -43.70 28.54 5.13
N LYS A 276 -44.29 28.54 3.92
CA LYS A 276 -45.05 29.66 3.38
C LYS A 276 -46.46 29.19 3.09
N TYR A 277 -47.44 30.05 3.35
CA TYR A 277 -48.85 29.76 3.26
C TYR A 277 -49.53 30.72 2.28
N ALA A 278 -50.51 30.23 1.54
CA ALA A 278 -51.37 31.07 0.71
C ALA A 278 -52.80 30.53 0.71
N VAL A 279 -53.78 31.38 0.39
CA VAL A 279 -55.20 31.00 0.26
C VAL A 279 -55.73 31.46 -1.08
N ASP A 280 -56.59 30.64 -1.70
CA ASP A 280 -57.28 30.80 -2.98
C ASP A 280 -56.40 31.03 -4.22
N SER A 281 -55.12 31.35 -4.00
CA SER A 281 -54.15 31.49 -5.08
C SER A 281 -52.75 31.23 -4.59
N PRO A 282 -51.95 30.41 -5.30
CA PRO A 282 -50.55 30.12 -4.92
C PRO A 282 -49.57 31.24 -5.33
N THR A 283 -50.00 32.51 -5.28
CA THR A 283 -49.18 33.68 -5.65
C THR A 283 -48.88 34.60 -4.46
N ASN A 284 -49.83 34.75 -3.54
CA ASN A 284 -49.71 35.65 -2.39
C ASN A 284 -49.25 34.89 -1.15
N TRP A 285 -47.95 34.66 -1.04
CA TRP A 285 -47.35 33.87 0.05
C TRP A 285 -47.10 34.73 1.28
N GLN A 286 -47.48 34.21 2.47
CA GLN A 286 -47.16 34.77 3.77
C GLN A 286 -46.43 33.77 4.68
N ASP A 287 -45.77 34.29 5.73
CA ASP A 287 -45.13 33.47 6.75
C ASP A 287 -46.11 32.99 7.83
N SER A 288 -47.15 33.78 8.09
CA SER A 288 -48.20 33.42 9.08
C SER A 288 -49.03 32.25 8.52
N ASN A 289 -49.28 31.26 9.36
CA ASN A 289 -50.23 30.18 9.09
C ASN A 289 -51.67 30.53 9.39
N VAL A 290 -51.97 31.79 9.76
CA VAL A 290 -53.30 32.29 10.14
C VAL A 290 -53.82 33.20 9.03
N PHE A 291 -55.05 32.95 8.59
CA PHE A 291 -55.78 33.74 7.61
C PHE A 291 -57.03 34.28 8.27
N THR A 292 -57.22 35.61 8.23
CA THR A 292 -58.31 36.28 8.83
C THR A 292 -59.18 36.92 7.77
N GLY A 293 -60.51 37.18 8.11
CA GLY A 293 -61.44 37.87 7.21
C GLY A 293 -61.83 37.01 5.98
N LEU A 294 -61.78 35.69 6.09
CA LEU A 294 -62.22 34.79 5.02
C LEU A 294 -63.73 34.97 4.75
N SER A 295 -64.09 34.91 3.48
CA SER A 295 -65.47 34.82 3.06
C SER A 295 -66.06 33.47 3.45
N ARG A 296 -67.42 33.38 3.43
CA ARG A 296 -68.08 32.08 3.57
C ARG A 296 -67.98 31.30 2.24
N GLY A 297 -67.84 29.98 2.32
CA GLY A 297 -67.73 29.14 1.13
C GLY A 297 -66.41 28.36 1.06
N GLN A 298 -66.13 27.86 -0.09
CA GLN A 298 -64.92 27.06 -0.33
C GLN A 298 -63.68 27.93 -0.46
N HIS A 299 -62.60 27.51 0.17
CA HIS A 299 -61.27 28.12 0.09
C HIS A 299 -60.24 27.05 -0.12
N ILE A 300 -59.18 27.34 -0.89
CA ILE A 300 -58.05 26.45 -1.14
C ILE A 300 -56.82 26.98 -0.40
N PHE A 301 -56.34 26.23 0.56
CA PHE A 301 -55.12 26.57 1.31
C PHE A 301 -53.93 25.87 0.70
N TYR A 302 -52.91 26.65 0.39
CA TYR A 302 -51.62 26.15 -0.18
C TYR A 302 -50.50 26.28 0.82
N VAL A 303 -49.62 25.30 0.84
CA VAL A 303 -48.40 25.32 1.65
C VAL A 303 -47.20 24.89 0.78
N LYS A 304 -46.11 25.60 0.95
CA LYS A 304 -44.79 25.19 0.49
C LYS A 304 -43.75 25.32 1.60
N ASP A 305 -42.72 24.53 1.53
CA ASP A 305 -41.63 24.50 2.48
C ASP A 305 -40.35 25.18 1.94
N ALA A 306 -39.25 25.10 2.68
CA ALA A 306 -37.96 25.67 2.31
C ALA A 306 -37.32 25.02 1.08
N TYR A 307 -37.75 23.83 0.64
CA TYR A 307 -37.33 23.26 -0.62
C TYR A 307 -37.99 23.91 -1.83
N ASN A 308 -39.11 24.63 -1.61
CA ASN A 308 -39.86 25.36 -2.60
C ASN A 308 -40.30 24.47 -3.79
N CYS A 309 -40.68 23.23 -3.50
CA CYS A 309 -41.27 22.31 -4.44
C CYS A 309 -42.71 22.75 -4.81
N THR A 310 -43.37 21.97 -5.70
CA THR A 310 -44.79 22.21 -6.02
C THR A 310 -45.58 22.26 -4.74
N PRO A 311 -46.37 23.37 -4.50
CA PRO A 311 -47.16 23.53 -3.28
C PRO A 311 -48.18 22.40 -3.14
N ILE A 312 -48.34 21.91 -1.93
CA ILE A 312 -49.47 21.08 -1.56
C ILE A 312 -50.69 21.96 -1.27
N PHE A 313 -51.88 21.42 -1.44
CA PHE A 313 -53.10 22.15 -1.15
C PHE A 313 -54.19 21.26 -0.53
N VAL A 314 -55.11 21.91 0.18
CA VAL A 314 -56.32 21.31 0.71
C VAL A 314 -57.47 22.29 0.52
N GLU A 315 -58.63 21.79 0.14
CA GLU A 315 -59.87 22.57 0.01
C GLU A 315 -60.72 22.41 1.28
N VAL A 316 -61.17 23.52 1.85
CA VAL A 316 -61.98 23.53 3.08
C VAL A 316 -63.10 24.55 2.94
N THR A 317 -64.25 24.24 3.49
CA THR A 317 -65.41 25.13 3.50
C THR A 317 -65.50 25.93 4.82
N VAL A 318 -65.47 27.24 4.70
CA VAL A 318 -65.81 28.15 5.84
C VAL A 318 -67.30 28.13 6.02
N PRO A 319 -67.80 27.64 7.17
CA PRO A 319 -69.22 27.40 7.36
C PRO A 319 -70.04 28.70 7.44
N ASN A 320 -71.32 28.63 7.01
CA ASN A 320 -72.35 29.67 7.34
C ASN A 320 -72.62 29.55 8.81
N LEU A 321 -72.40 30.64 9.57
CA LEU A 321 -72.95 30.76 10.91
C LEU A 321 -74.47 30.88 10.75
N LEU A 322 -75.20 29.81 11.01
CA LEU A 322 -76.65 29.93 11.22
C LEU A 322 -76.78 30.70 12.49
N ASN A 323 -77.41 31.89 12.40
CA ASN A 323 -77.89 32.62 13.59
C ASN A 323 -78.82 31.69 14.33
N ALA A 324 -78.43 31.23 15.56
CA ALA A 324 -79.28 30.57 16.51
C ALA A 324 -80.14 31.62 17.22
#